data_e664541c550ac65af90d70c5461e034a
#
_entry.id   e664541c550ac65af90d70c5461e034a
#
_cell.length_a   1.000
_cell.length_b   1.000
_cell.length_c   1.000
_cell.angle_alpha   90.00
_cell.angle_beta   90.00
_cell.angle_gamma   90.00
#
_symmetry.space_group_name_H-M   'P 1'
#
loop_
_entity.id
_entity.type
_entity.pdbx_description
1 polymer ?
#
loop_
_entity_poly.entity_id
_entity_poly.type
_entity_poly.pdbx_seq_one_letter_code
_entity_poly.pdbx_strand_id
1 'polypeptide(L)'
;WVIKCPAPEEKKIRWGDYAYAVALKRYLDRMGMYTIIDLHEDWDCEVNADVVLVLRGCEFYRPDRRNTKCLYIMWNISHPDMISKAEYELYDVVCVGSRHMAEELKDKISVPVVPLLQCTDTEIFCPEGETKKQYNGQYIFIGSTRGVMRDCVYWAAEAGVPLHVWGSGWYEMMPEHKDVVDSTFMP
;
A
#
# COMPACT_ATOMS: atom_id res chain seq x y z
N TRP A 1 -9.91 -2.48 -17.37
CA TRP A 1 -8.93 -2.84 -16.34
C TRP A 1 -9.65 -3.40 -15.11
N VAL A 2 -9.03 -4.37 -14.46
CA VAL A 2 -9.45 -4.83 -13.14
C VAL A 2 -8.29 -4.69 -12.18
N ILE A 3 -8.52 -4.00 -11.06
CA ILE A 3 -7.56 -3.88 -9.95
C ILE A 3 -7.95 -4.91 -8.90
N LYS A 4 -7.13 -5.92 -8.69
CA LYS A 4 -7.28 -6.89 -7.59
C LYS A 4 -6.70 -6.27 -6.32
N CYS A 5 -7.60 -5.84 -5.43
CA CYS A 5 -7.26 -5.21 -4.16
C CYS A 5 -7.39 -6.22 -3.01
N PRO A 6 -6.36 -6.39 -2.16
CA PRO A 6 -6.37 -7.41 -1.10
C PRO A 6 -7.26 -7.06 0.09
N ALA A 7 -7.89 -5.89 0.08
CA ALA A 7 -8.75 -5.45 1.17
C ALA A 7 -10.02 -6.29 1.24
N PRO A 8 -10.42 -6.80 2.43
CA PRO A 8 -11.70 -7.45 2.63
C PRO A 8 -12.84 -6.42 2.64
N GLU A 9 -14.02 -6.78 2.10
CA GLU A 9 -15.18 -5.88 1.97
C GLU A 9 -15.56 -5.22 3.30
N GLU A 10 -15.63 -6.00 4.37
CA GLU A 10 -16.07 -5.52 5.70
C GLU A 10 -15.12 -4.47 6.33
N LYS A 11 -13.85 -4.49 5.94
CA LYS A 11 -12.80 -3.66 6.55
C LYS A 11 -12.09 -2.74 5.55
N LYS A 12 -12.53 -2.69 4.31
CA LYS A 12 -11.84 -1.99 3.21
C LYS A 12 -11.48 -0.54 3.52
N ILE A 13 -12.37 0.19 4.21
CA ILE A 13 -12.14 1.60 4.56
C ILE A 13 -10.89 1.80 5.45
N ARG A 14 -10.50 0.76 6.20
CA ARG A 14 -9.32 0.79 7.08
C ARG A 14 -8.05 0.27 6.41
N TRP A 15 -8.13 -0.13 5.13
CA TRP A 15 -7.01 -0.65 4.37
C TRP A 15 -6.44 0.40 3.43
N GLY A 16 -5.15 0.69 3.60
CA GLY A 16 -4.44 1.62 2.72
C GLY A 16 -4.47 1.20 1.26
N ASP A 17 -4.41 -0.10 1.00
CA ASP A 17 -4.48 -0.67 -0.35
C ASP A 17 -5.79 -0.32 -1.05
N TYR A 18 -6.92 -0.28 -0.32
CA TYR A 18 -8.21 0.11 -0.88
C TYR A 18 -8.25 1.61 -1.22
N ALA A 19 -7.81 2.46 -0.31
CA ALA A 19 -7.72 3.90 -0.59
C ALA A 19 -6.83 4.16 -1.81
N TYR A 20 -5.73 3.42 -1.92
CA TYR A 20 -4.81 3.50 -3.05
C TYR A 20 -5.47 3.01 -4.35
N ALA A 21 -6.18 1.87 -4.32
CA ALA A 21 -6.91 1.34 -5.48
C ALA A 21 -7.99 2.31 -5.97
N VAL A 22 -8.72 2.96 -5.06
CA VAL A 22 -9.75 3.97 -5.40
C VAL A 22 -9.13 5.18 -6.09
N ALA A 23 -8.02 5.70 -5.56
CA ALA A 23 -7.30 6.79 -6.19
C ALA A 23 -6.79 6.39 -7.59
N LEU A 24 -6.13 5.23 -7.69
CA LEU A 24 -5.61 4.72 -8.96
C LEU A 24 -6.72 4.53 -10.00
N LYS A 25 -7.85 3.91 -9.61
CA LYS A 25 -9.03 3.79 -10.48
C LYS A 25 -9.47 5.15 -11.02
N ARG A 26 -9.59 6.16 -10.16
CA ARG A 26 -10.01 7.51 -10.55
C ARG A 26 -9.10 8.11 -11.64
N TYR A 27 -7.80 7.95 -11.52
CA TYR A 27 -6.85 8.44 -12.52
C TYR A 27 -6.89 7.62 -13.82
N LEU A 28 -7.02 6.30 -13.74
CA LEU A 28 -7.17 5.44 -14.92
C LEU A 28 -8.46 5.75 -15.70
N ASP A 29 -9.58 5.94 -14.99
CA ASP A 29 -10.86 6.30 -15.61
C ASP A 29 -10.75 7.67 -16.33
N ARG A 30 -10.05 8.64 -15.76
CA ARG A 30 -9.78 9.95 -16.41
C ARG A 30 -8.91 9.83 -17.67
N MET A 31 -8.07 8.81 -17.75
CA MET A 31 -7.29 8.47 -18.92
C MET A 31 -8.10 7.69 -19.98
N GLY A 32 -9.39 7.47 -19.73
CA GLY A 32 -10.29 6.74 -20.64
C GLY A 32 -10.25 5.21 -20.47
N MET A 33 -9.66 4.71 -19.40
CA MET A 33 -9.61 3.29 -19.09
C MET A 33 -10.78 2.92 -18.18
N TYR A 34 -11.71 2.10 -18.68
CA TYR A 34 -12.77 1.57 -17.83
C TYR A 34 -12.16 0.64 -16.76
N THR A 35 -12.29 1.01 -15.48
CA THR A 35 -11.60 0.33 -14.36
C THR A 35 -12.59 -0.16 -13.32
N ILE A 36 -12.41 -1.40 -12.87
CA ILE A 36 -13.16 -2.02 -11.78
C ILE A 36 -12.17 -2.36 -10.65
N ILE A 37 -12.62 -2.31 -9.41
CA ILE A 37 -11.87 -2.81 -8.25
C ILE A 37 -12.58 -4.07 -7.77
N ASP A 38 -11.86 -5.19 -7.79
CA ASP A 38 -12.29 -6.43 -7.16
C ASP A 38 -11.62 -6.53 -5.78
N LEU A 39 -12.43 -6.71 -4.77
CA LEU A 39 -11.96 -6.96 -3.41
C LEU A 39 -11.60 -8.43 -3.23
N HIS A 40 -10.99 -8.76 -2.11
CA HIS A 40 -10.43 -10.10 -1.89
C HIS A 40 -11.46 -11.23 -2.09
N GLU A 41 -12.70 -11.01 -1.68
CA GLU A 41 -13.79 -11.97 -1.81
C GLU A 41 -14.21 -12.26 -3.27
N ASP A 42 -13.92 -11.33 -4.18
CA ASP A 42 -14.26 -11.43 -5.60
C ASP A 42 -13.10 -11.97 -6.47
N TRP A 43 -11.99 -12.36 -5.85
CA TRP A 43 -10.79 -12.73 -6.60
C TRP A 43 -10.93 -14.01 -7.42
N ASP A 44 -11.82 -14.92 -7.01
CA ASP A 44 -12.10 -16.17 -7.73
C ASP A 44 -13.14 -15.99 -8.85
N CYS A 45 -13.73 -14.81 -8.99
CA CYS A 45 -14.67 -14.52 -10.05
C CYS A 45 -13.97 -14.45 -11.42
N GLU A 46 -14.68 -14.90 -12.47
CA GLU A 46 -14.20 -14.79 -13.84
C GLU A 46 -13.99 -13.33 -14.23
N VAL A 47 -12.82 -13.03 -14.78
CA VAL A 47 -12.43 -11.67 -15.16
C VAL A 47 -12.45 -11.54 -16.68
N ASN A 48 -13.32 -10.67 -17.20
CA ASN A 48 -13.31 -10.25 -18.60
C ASN A 48 -12.67 -8.84 -18.69
N ALA A 49 -11.35 -8.80 -18.80
CA ALA A 49 -10.59 -7.57 -18.84
C ALA A 49 -9.38 -7.71 -19.78
N ASP A 50 -8.94 -6.58 -20.34
CA ASP A 50 -7.69 -6.51 -21.10
C ASP A 50 -6.46 -6.53 -20.19
N VAL A 51 -6.60 -5.95 -19.00
CA VAL A 51 -5.52 -5.85 -18.00
C VAL A 51 -6.06 -6.17 -16.60
N VAL A 52 -5.36 -7.03 -15.89
CA VAL A 52 -5.54 -7.27 -14.46
C VAL A 52 -4.30 -6.78 -13.73
N LEU A 53 -4.47 -5.77 -12.89
CA LEU A 53 -3.44 -5.24 -12.01
C LEU A 53 -3.66 -5.76 -10.59
N VAL A 54 -2.72 -6.53 -10.08
CA VAL A 54 -2.78 -7.08 -8.73
C VAL A 54 -1.95 -6.20 -7.78
N LEU A 55 -2.60 -5.58 -6.81
CA LEU A 55 -1.91 -4.91 -5.70
C LEU A 55 -1.43 -5.98 -4.71
N ARG A 56 -0.21 -6.47 -4.92
CA ARG A 56 0.34 -7.57 -4.11
C ARG A 56 0.92 -7.04 -2.81
N GLY A 57 0.12 -7.15 -1.76
CA GLY A 57 0.51 -6.94 -0.38
C GLY A 57 0.73 -8.26 0.35
N CYS A 58 -0.19 -8.64 1.27
CA CYS A 58 -0.13 -9.91 2.01
C CYS A 58 -0.78 -11.07 1.25
N GLU A 59 -1.74 -10.80 0.36
CA GLU A 59 -2.58 -11.83 -0.25
C GLU A 59 -2.05 -12.27 -1.62
N PHE A 60 -2.16 -13.55 -1.89
CA PHE A 60 -1.75 -14.18 -3.15
C PHE A 60 -2.92 -14.25 -4.13
N TYR A 61 -2.72 -13.75 -5.35
CA TYR A 61 -3.65 -13.93 -6.47
C TYR A 61 -3.00 -14.80 -7.55
N ARG A 62 -3.75 -15.78 -8.05
CA ARG A 62 -3.31 -16.63 -9.16
C ARG A 62 -3.92 -16.16 -10.48
N PRO A 63 -3.12 -15.67 -11.45
CA PRO A 63 -3.59 -15.34 -12.79
C PRO A 63 -4.28 -16.53 -13.49
N ASP A 64 -5.43 -16.26 -14.12
CA ASP A 64 -6.11 -17.25 -14.95
C ASP A 64 -5.48 -17.31 -16.33
N ARG A 65 -4.56 -18.22 -16.52
CA ARG A 65 -3.80 -18.40 -17.78
C ARG A 65 -4.61 -19.00 -18.92
N ARG A 66 -5.88 -19.34 -18.72
CA ARG A 66 -6.81 -19.69 -19.79
C ARG A 66 -7.20 -18.48 -20.63
N ASN A 67 -7.25 -17.30 -20.01
CA ASN A 67 -7.45 -16.03 -20.69
C ASN A 67 -6.13 -15.49 -21.26
N THR A 68 -5.77 -15.93 -22.46
CA THR A 68 -4.52 -15.54 -23.14
C THR A 68 -4.51 -14.11 -23.69
N LYS A 69 -5.65 -13.40 -23.65
CA LYS A 69 -5.75 -12.02 -24.12
C LYS A 69 -5.59 -11.00 -22.99
N CYS A 70 -5.67 -11.45 -21.75
CA CYS A 70 -5.54 -10.58 -20.60
C CYS A 70 -4.05 -10.45 -20.19
N LEU A 71 -3.61 -9.22 -20.00
CA LEU A 71 -2.30 -8.91 -19.42
C LEU A 71 -2.39 -8.89 -17.89
N TYR A 72 -1.64 -9.77 -17.25
CA TYR A 72 -1.56 -9.83 -15.78
C TYR A 72 -0.33 -9.12 -15.27
N ILE A 73 -0.53 -8.05 -14.52
CA ILE A 73 0.53 -7.24 -13.91
C ILE A 73 0.48 -7.43 -12.40
N MET A 74 1.58 -7.89 -11.81
CA MET A 74 1.75 -7.80 -10.36
C MET A 74 2.38 -6.46 -10.01
N TRP A 75 1.80 -5.72 -9.07
CA TRP A 75 2.48 -4.63 -8.41
C TRP A 75 2.76 -4.99 -6.96
N ASN A 76 4.00 -5.38 -6.68
CA ASN A 76 4.43 -5.67 -5.32
C ASN A 76 4.59 -4.36 -4.56
N ILE A 77 3.59 -4.04 -3.75
CA ILE A 77 3.49 -2.80 -2.98
C ILE A 77 4.01 -2.94 -1.55
N SER A 78 4.06 -4.17 -1.03
CA SER A 78 4.57 -4.47 0.32
C SER A 78 4.93 -5.95 0.46
N HIS A 79 5.54 -6.35 1.59
CA HIS A 79 5.86 -7.73 1.96
C HIS A 79 6.59 -8.53 0.86
N PRO A 80 7.68 -8.01 0.28
CA PRO A 80 8.42 -8.71 -0.77
C PRO A 80 9.04 -10.04 -0.29
N ASP A 81 9.27 -10.16 1.00
CA ASP A 81 9.76 -11.37 1.68
C ASP A 81 8.77 -12.54 1.66
N MET A 82 7.48 -12.25 1.41
CA MET A 82 6.42 -13.27 1.31
C MET A 82 6.23 -13.80 -0.12
N ILE A 83 6.96 -13.27 -1.11
CA ILE A 83 6.73 -13.60 -2.52
C ILE A 83 7.84 -14.50 -3.05
N SER A 84 7.47 -15.67 -3.50
CA SER A 84 8.42 -16.61 -4.11
C SER A 84 8.76 -16.24 -5.56
N LYS A 85 9.93 -16.71 -6.04
CA LYS A 85 10.28 -16.61 -7.46
C LYS A 85 9.17 -17.18 -8.36
N ALA A 86 8.63 -18.35 -8.03
CA ALA A 86 7.59 -19.01 -8.80
C ALA A 86 6.29 -18.18 -8.85
N GLU A 87 5.99 -17.40 -7.82
CA GLU A 87 4.83 -16.49 -7.82
C GLU A 87 5.04 -15.32 -8.79
N TYR A 88 6.20 -14.67 -8.77
CA TYR A 88 6.51 -13.61 -9.73
C TYR A 88 6.38 -14.09 -11.17
N GLU A 89 6.82 -15.31 -11.47
CA GLU A 89 6.79 -15.90 -12.82
C GLU A 89 5.39 -16.30 -13.31
N LEU A 90 4.35 -16.14 -12.48
CA LEU A 90 2.96 -16.30 -12.91
C LEU A 90 2.42 -15.09 -13.68
N TYR A 91 3.09 -13.95 -13.64
CA TYR A 91 2.64 -12.70 -14.24
C TYR A 91 3.35 -12.39 -15.56
N ASP A 92 2.77 -11.49 -16.35
CA ASP A 92 3.39 -11.04 -17.61
C ASP A 92 4.37 -9.89 -17.36
N VAL A 93 4.11 -9.08 -16.32
CA VAL A 93 4.98 -8.00 -15.86
C VAL A 93 4.93 -7.93 -14.34
N VAL A 94 6.08 -7.68 -13.74
CA VAL A 94 6.21 -7.44 -12.30
C VAL A 94 6.66 -6.00 -12.07
N CYS A 95 5.83 -5.24 -11.37
CA CYS A 95 6.16 -3.91 -10.90
C CYS A 95 6.55 -3.97 -9.41
N VAL A 96 7.58 -3.24 -9.02
CA VAL A 96 8.05 -3.16 -7.63
C VAL A 96 8.24 -1.72 -7.18
N GLY A 97 7.91 -1.45 -5.91
CA GLY A 97 7.98 -0.11 -5.31
C GLY A 97 9.40 0.40 -4.99
N SER A 98 10.45 -0.27 -5.46
CA SER A 98 11.84 0.07 -5.20
C SER A 98 12.70 -0.13 -6.44
N ARG A 99 13.54 0.87 -6.79
CA ARG A 99 14.51 0.76 -7.89
C ARG A 99 15.57 -0.31 -7.59
N HIS A 100 16.07 -0.32 -6.37
CA HIS A 100 17.06 -1.30 -5.93
C HIS A 100 16.51 -2.73 -6.04
N MET A 101 15.31 -2.97 -5.53
CA MET A 101 14.64 -4.26 -5.64
C MET A 101 14.40 -4.66 -7.12
N ALA A 102 14.06 -3.70 -7.98
CA ALA A 102 13.89 -3.99 -9.41
C ALA A 102 15.18 -4.51 -10.04
N GLU A 103 16.32 -3.89 -9.74
CA GLU A 103 17.62 -4.35 -10.25
C GLU A 103 17.98 -5.74 -9.74
N GLU A 104 17.78 -6.00 -8.44
CA GLU A 104 18.04 -7.33 -7.89
C GLU A 104 17.12 -8.42 -8.44
N LEU A 105 15.86 -8.09 -8.73
CA LEU A 105 14.86 -9.06 -9.17
C LEU A 105 15.01 -9.41 -10.65
N LYS A 106 15.46 -8.47 -11.49
CA LYS A 106 15.74 -8.70 -12.93
C LYS A 106 16.65 -9.88 -13.18
N ASP A 107 17.63 -10.08 -12.31
CA ASP A 107 18.59 -11.18 -12.45
C ASP A 107 18.07 -12.52 -11.90
N LYS A 108 16.94 -12.49 -11.19
CA LYS A 108 16.40 -13.65 -10.47
C LYS A 108 15.21 -14.29 -11.15
N ILE A 109 14.43 -13.53 -11.94
CA ILE A 109 13.21 -14.00 -12.60
C ILE A 109 13.25 -13.76 -14.11
N SER A 110 12.44 -14.51 -14.85
CA SER A 110 12.43 -14.46 -16.33
C SER A 110 11.45 -13.43 -16.91
N VAL A 111 10.52 -12.93 -16.11
CA VAL A 111 9.52 -11.95 -16.54
C VAL A 111 10.04 -10.53 -16.42
N PRO A 112 9.55 -9.57 -17.24
CA PRO A 112 9.93 -8.18 -17.16
C PRO A 112 9.68 -7.58 -15.77
N VAL A 113 10.70 -6.90 -15.22
CA VAL A 113 10.60 -6.20 -13.93
C VAL A 113 10.72 -4.69 -14.16
N VAL A 114 9.74 -3.94 -13.65
CA VAL A 114 9.65 -2.49 -13.80
C VAL A 114 9.63 -1.83 -12.41
N PRO A 115 10.51 -0.85 -12.14
CA PRO A 115 10.38 -0.05 -10.94
C PRO A 115 9.17 0.90 -11.07
N LEU A 116 8.12 0.65 -10.30
CA LEU A 116 6.93 1.48 -10.21
C LEU A 116 6.75 1.92 -8.76
N LEU A 117 7.27 3.11 -8.46
CA LEU A 117 7.24 3.65 -7.11
C LEU A 117 5.80 4.00 -6.72
N GLN A 118 5.47 3.78 -5.46
CA GLN A 118 4.23 4.30 -4.90
C GLN A 118 4.27 5.83 -4.90
N CYS A 119 3.13 6.43 -5.15
CA CYS A 119 2.94 7.88 -5.14
C CYS A 119 1.79 8.26 -4.22
N THR A 120 1.72 9.54 -3.89
CA THR A 120 0.62 10.08 -3.11
C THR A 120 -0.49 10.60 -4.04
N ASP A 121 -1.71 10.64 -3.52
CA ASP A 121 -2.84 11.29 -4.17
C ASP A 121 -2.74 12.81 -3.97
N THR A 122 -2.37 13.52 -5.02
CA THR A 122 -2.17 14.97 -4.98
C THR A 122 -3.45 15.79 -4.83
N GLU A 123 -4.61 15.18 -4.98
CA GLU A 123 -5.90 15.85 -4.71
C GLU A 123 -6.24 15.84 -3.22
N ILE A 124 -5.70 14.88 -2.47
CA ILE A 124 -5.88 14.78 -1.02
C ILE A 124 -4.69 15.40 -0.28
N PHE A 125 -3.48 15.09 -0.72
CA PHE A 125 -2.23 15.55 -0.11
C PHE A 125 -1.63 16.67 -0.95
N CYS A 126 -2.12 17.88 -0.78
CA CYS A 126 -1.66 19.07 -1.49
C CYS A 126 -1.25 20.18 -0.50
N PRO A 127 -0.28 21.04 -0.87
CA PRO A 127 0.19 22.12 -0.01
C PRO A 127 -0.84 23.25 0.14
N GLU A 128 -1.86 23.28 -0.71
CA GLU A 128 -2.88 24.35 -0.79
C GLU A 128 -4.07 24.10 0.15
N GLY A 129 -4.07 22.97 0.87
CA GLY A 129 -5.13 22.63 1.82
C GLY A 129 -5.16 23.52 3.05
N GLU A 130 -6.32 23.61 3.74
CA GLU A 130 -6.41 24.25 5.05
C GLU A 130 -5.49 23.56 6.05
N THR A 131 -4.41 24.24 6.44
CA THR A 131 -3.54 23.78 7.51
C THR A 131 -4.16 24.13 8.86
N LYS A 132 -4.39 23.13 9.71
CA LYS A 132 -4.76 23.39 11.09
C LYS A 132 -3.54 23.98 11.82
N LYS A 133 -3.60 25.28 12.14
CA LYS A 133 -2.50 26.05 12.77
C LYS A 133 -1.95 25.39 14.05
N GLN A 134 -2.77 24.60 14.73
CA GLN A 134 -2.36 23.86 15.95
C GLN A 134 -1.23 22.86 15.74
N TYR A 135 -1.00 22.41 14.50
CA TYR A 135 0.07 21.46 14.18
C TYR A 135 1.33 22.12 13.58
N ASN A 136 1.31 23.45 13.43
CA ASN A 136 2.48 24.15 12.88
C ASN A 136 3.67 24.06 13.85
N GLY A 137 4.82 23.65 13.31
CA GLY A 137 6.06 23.52 14.08
C GLY A 137 6.12 22.28 14.98
N GLN A 138 5.18 21.35 14.86
CA GLN A 138 5.20 20.10 15.61
C GLN A 138 5.91 19.00 14.81
N TYR A 139 6.54 18.09 15.55
CA TYR A 139 7.03 16.83 14.99
C TYR A 139 5.92 15.81 15.08
N ILE A 140 5.62 15.13 13.97
CA ILE A 140 4.50 14.19 13.88
C ILE A 140 4.99 12.86 13.31
N PHE A 141 4.61 11.77 13.96
CA PHE A 141 4.69 10.42 13.42
C PHE A 141 3.29 9.87 13.21
N ILE A 142 2.99 9.39 12.00
CA ILE A 142 1.71 8.78 11.66
C ILE A 142 1.94 7.31 11.30
N GLY A 143 1.39 6.40 12.10
CA GLY A 143 1.47 4.98 11.87
C GLY A 143 1.18 4.15 13.13
N SER A 144 0.57 2.99 12.95
CA SER A 144 0.34 2.01 14.01
C SER A 144 1.60 1.19 14.30
N THR A 145 1.74 0.71 15.53
CA THR A 145 2.88 -0.14 15.94
C THR A 145 2.88 -1.48 15.22
N ARG A 146 1.70 -2.06 15.00
CA ARG A 146 1.53 -3.45 14.52
C ARG A 146 2.32 -4.45 15.39
N GLY A 147 2.42 -4.18 16.71
CA GLY A 147 3.16 -5.01 17.65
C GLY A 147 4.69 -4.88 17.58
N VAL A 148 5.21 -3.92 16.81
CA VAL A 148 6.66 -3.70 16.65
C VAL A 148 7.00 -2.27 17.04
N MET A 149 8.00 -2.11 17.94
CA MET A 149 8.54 -0.81 18.28
C MET A 149 9.16 -0.14 17.06
N ARG A 150 8.92 1.15 16.93
CA ARG A 150 9.59 2.00 15.94
C ARG A 150 10.67 2.78 16.65
N ASP A 151 11.91 2.40 16.43
CA ASP A 151 13.06 2.98 17.13
C ASP A 151 13.12 4.50 17.03
N CYS A 152 12.77 5.06 15.86
CA CYS A 152 12.75 6.51 15.67
C CYS A 152 11.74 7.23 16.58
N VAL A 153 10.61 6.61 16.93
CA VAL A 153 9.62 7.16 17.86
C VAL A 153 10.14 7.07 19.27
N TYR A 154 10.68 5.91 19.66
CA TYR A 154 11.26 5.69 20.97
C TYR A 154 12.41 6.66 21.24
N TRP A 155 13.37 6.76 20.35
CA TRP A 155 14.53 7.67 20.50
C TRP A 155 14.12 9.15 20.55
N ALA A 156 13.11 9.54 19.78
CA ALA A 156 12.60 10.91 19.82
C ALA A 156 11.97 11.22 21.18
N ALA A 157 11.19 10.30 21.74
CA ALA A 157 10.59 10.44 23.07
C ALA A 157 11.65 10.50 24.17
N GLU A 158 12.62 9.59 24.17
CA GLU A 158 13.76 9.57 25.12
C GLU A 158 14.59 10.87 25.04
N ALA A 159 14.73 11.43 23.86
CA ALA A 159 15.44 12.71 23.66
C ALA A 159 14.62 13.94 24.04
N GLY A 160 13.39 13.78 24.52
CA GLY A 160 12.50 14.88 24.89
C GLY A 160 12.03 15.72 23.69
N VAL A 161 12.02 15.15 22.48
CA VAL A 161 11.47 15.81 21.30
C VAL A 161 9.94 15.92 21.45
N PRO A 162 9.33 17.10 21.24
CA PRO A 162 7.87 17.28 21.31
C PRO A 162 7.19 16.59 20.11
N LEU A 163 7.14 15.26 20.15
CA LEU A 163 6.64 14.40 19.12
C LEU A 163 5.16 14.05 19.37
N HIS A 164 4.31 14.25 18.39
CA HIS A 164 2.94 13.72 18.39
C HIS A 164 2.89 12.43 17.57
N VAL A 165 2.39 11.37 18.17
CA VAL A 165 2.31 10.05 17.55
C VAL A 165 0.86 9.65 17.33
N TRP A 166 0.47 9.45 16.06
CA TRP A 166 -0.87 9.05 15.68
C TRP A 166 -0.89 7.63 15.12
N GLY A 167 -1.72 6.79 15.73
CA GLY A 167 -1.88 5.39 15.35
C GLY A 167 -2.26 4.52 16.53
N SER A 168 -2.53 3.25 16.26
CA SER A 168 -2.92 2.29 17.30
C SER A 168 -1.71 1.54 17.91
N GLY A 169 -1.88 1.07 19.15
CA GLY A 169 -0.93 0.19 19.84
C GLY A 169 0.23 0.93 20.54
N TRP A 170 0.23 2.26 20.55
CA TRP A 170 1.32 3.02 21.15
C TRP A 170 1.22 3.13 22.66
N TYR A 171 0.01 3.25 23.22
CA TYR A 171 -0.17 3.33 24.68
C TYR A 171 0.32 2.07 25.40
N GLU A 172 0.10 0.92 24.78
CA GLU A 172 0.55 -0.35 25.32
C GLU A 172 2.06 -0.53 25.18
N MET A 173 2.64 0.05 24.13
CA MET A 173 4.04 -0.12 23.78
C MET A 173 4.95 0.88 24.49
N MET A 174 4.43 2.08 24.79
CA MET A 174 5.18 3.17 25.43
C MET A 174 4.37 3.76 26.61
N PRO A 175 4.08 2.97 27.65
CA PRO A 175 3.24 3.42 28.75
C PRO A 175 3.84 4.57 29.56
N GLU A 176 5.15 4.74 29.54
CA GLU A 176 5.90 5.84 30.19
C GLU A 176 5.85 7.17 29.42
N HIS A 177 5.50 7.15 28.14
CA HIS A 177 5.47 8.31 27.25
C HIS A 177 4.06 8.66 26.76
N LYS A 178 3.05 8.51 27.62
CA LYS A 178 1.64 8.75 27.27
C LYS A 178 1.32 10.19 26.88
N ASP A 179 2.11 11.13 27.32
CA ASP A 179 2.04 12.54 27.00
C ASP A 179 2.47 12.86 25.55
N VAL A 180 3.26 11.97 24.95
CA VAL A 180 3.74 12.10 23.58
C VAL A 180 2.82 11.37 22.59
N VAL A 181 2.03 10.42 23.09
CA VAL A 181 1.19 9.56 22.25
C VAL A 181 -0.23 10.10 22.18
N ASP A 182 -0.58 10.64 21.06
CA ASP A 182 -1.99 10.92 20.73
C ASP A 182 -2.57 9.68 20.05
N SER A 183 -3.36 8.91 20.82
CA SER A 183 -3.96 7.64 20.32
C SER A 183 -5.22 7.87 19.51
N THR A 184 -5.55 9.10 19.16
CA THR A 184 -6.69 9.36 18.31
C THR A 184 -6.41 8.78 16.92
N PHE A 185 -6.81 7.52 16.74
CA PHE A 185 -6.95 6.93 15.42
C PHE A 185 -7.97 7.78 14.65
N MET A 186 -7.47 8.54 13.69
CA MET A 186 -8.33 9.08 12.66
C MET A 186 -8.47 8.02 11.57
N PRO A 187 -9.72 7.58 11.29
CA PRO A 187 -9.98 6.59 10.25
C PRO A 187 -9.66 7.12 8.86
#